data_7bc1ff116a4f36cf4c89e2ee101d8ab2
#
_entry.id   7bc1ff116a4f36cf4c89e2ee101d8ab2
#
_cell.length_a   1.000
_cell.length_b   1.000
_cell.length_c   1.000
_cell.angle_alpha   90.00
_cell.angle_beta   90.00
_cell.angle_gamma   90.00
#
_symmetry.space_group_name_H-M   'P 1'
#
loop_
_entity.id
_entity.type
_entity.pdbx_description
1 polymer ?
#
loop_
_entity_poly.entity_id
_entity_poly.type
_entity_poly.pdbx_seq_one_letter_code
_entity_poly.pdbx_strand_id
1 'polypeptide(L)'
;MFETLKGRIPKSIDEDEYRKFAVMVALLKQEDGLHVVFEKRAGGLKRQPGEICLPGGARDGNESSEDNAIRETMEELEISREQIHMITQMDTLYTAYDNKVSVYLCELRDYDMTYNKDEVAEIFTVPLKFFM
;
A
#
# COMPACT_ATOMS: atom_id res chain seq x y z
N MET A 1 18.83 -4.16 3.73
CA MET A 1 18.03 -3.60 4.83
C MET A 1 16.93 -4.54 5.31
N PHE A 2 16.15 -5.09 4.42
CA PHE A 2 15.05 -5.99 4.81
C PHE A 2 15.55 -7.30 5.41
N GLU A 3 16.63 -7.84 4.91
CA GLU A 3 17.25 -9.02 5.48
C GLU A 3 17.67 -8.79 6.92
N THR A 4 18.21 -7.61 7.22
CA THR A 4 18.61 -7.26 8.57
C THR A 4 17.42 -7.24 9.52
N LEU A 5 16.28 -6.71 9.05
CA LEU A 5 15.07 -6.71 9.86
C LEU A 5 14.57 -8.11 10.11
N LYS A 6 14.56 -8.96 9.07
CA LYS A 6 14.15 -10.35 9.20
C LYS A 6 15.04 -11.12 10.19
N GLY A 7 16.33 -10.87 10.15
CA GLY A 7 17.26 -11.51 11.05
C GLY A 7 17.11 -11.15 12.50
N ARG A 8 16.38 -10.07 12.79
CA ARG A 8 16.14 -9.61 14.15
C ARG A 8 14.80 -10.05 14.73
N ILE A 9 13.98 -10.73 13.94
CA ILE A 9 12.66 -11.15 14.43
C ILE A 9 12.85 -12.26 15.46
N PRO A 10 12.34 -12.07 16.69
CA PRO A 10 12.45 -13.10 17.71
C PRO A 10 11.69 -14.35 17.29
N LYS A 11 12.31 -15.51 17.48
CA LYS A 11 11.67 -16.78 17.13
C LYS A 11 10.45 -17.09 17.99
N SER A 12 10.32 -16.43 19.13
CA SER A 12 9.22 -16.63 20.04
C SER A 12 7.94 -15.86 19.67
N ILE A 13 8.02 -14.99 18.66
CA ILE A 13 6.84 -14.23 18.23
C ILE A 13 6.09 -15.03 17.20
N ASP A 14 4.84 -15.38 17.52
CA ASP A 14 3.94 -16.03 16.59
C ASP A 14 3.50 -15.07 15.49
N GLU A 15 3.21 -15.62 14.31
CA GLU A 15 2.70 -14.85 13.19
C GLU A 15 1.44 -14.05 13.58
N ASP A 16 0.61 -14.61 14.44
CA ASP A 16 -0.64 -14.00 14.88
C ASP A 16 -0.43 -12.78 15.80
N GLU A 17 0.76 -12.64 16.38
CA GLU A 17 1.07 -11.51 17.25
C GLU A 17 1.45 -10.26 16.48
N TYR A 18 1.76 -10.40 15.18
CA TYR A 18 2.06 -9.26 14.33
C TYR A 18 0.80 -8.53 13.94
N ARG A 19 0.86 -7.20 13.98
CA ARG A 19 -0.19 -6.39 13.37
C ARG A 19 -0.01 -6.45 11.87
N LYS A 20 -1.08 -6.78 11.14
CA LYS A 20 -1.00 -7.05 9.71
C LYS A 20 -1.50 -5.87 8.91
N PHE A 21 -0.69 -5.47 7.95
CA PHE A 21 -0.98 -4.39 7.02
C PHE A 21 -0.70 -4.88 5.61
N ALA A 22 -1.31 -4.23 4.64
CA ALA A 22 -1.00 -4.48 3.24
C ALA A 22 -0.94 -3.15 2.51
N VAL A 23 0.01 -3.05 1.57
CA VAL A 23 0.16 -1.87 0.74
C VAL A 23 0.23 -2.26 -0.72
N MET A 24 -0.10 -1.30 -1.59
CA MET A 24 -0.17 -1.52 -3.01
C MET A 24 0.82 -0.62 -3.75
N VAL A 25 1.74 -1.23 -4.49
CA VAL A 25 2.51 -0.50 -5.49
C VAL A 25 1.62 -0.44 -6.72
N ALA A 26 0.94 0.68 -6.89
CA ALA A 26 -0.06 0.84 -7.95
C ALA A 26 0.57 1.58 -9.12
N LEU A 27 0.70 0.90 -10.25
CA LEU A 27 1.29 1.46 -11.46
C LEU A 27 0.20 2.09 -12.30
N LEU A 28 0.49 3.27 -12.82
CA LEU A 28 -0.40 4.00 -13.70
C LEU A 28 0.37 4.40 -14.95
N LYS A 29 -0.18 4.04 -16.12
CA LYS A 29 0.44 4.35 -17.39
C LYS A 29 0.19 5.82 -17.73
N GLN A 30 1.27 6.56 -17.95
CA GLN A 30 1.25 7.95 -18.39
C GLN A 30 1.93 8.07 -19.74
N GLU A 31 1.91 9.26 -20.34
CA GLU A 31 2.49 9.47 -21.66
C GLU A 31 4.00 9.15 -21.71
N ASP A 32 4.69 9.43 -20.61
CA ASP A 32 6.14 9.22 -20.52
C ASP A 32 6.52 7.88 -19.88
N GLY A 33 5.56 6.97 -19.72
CA GLY A 33 5.83 5.65 -19.17
C GLY A 33 5.02 5.38 -17.92
N LEU A 34 5.43 4.35 -17.16
CA LEU A 34 4.74 3.96 -15.95
C LEU A 34 5.11 4.86 -14.78
N HIS A 35 4.10 5.18 -13.98
CA HIS A 35 4.24 5.95 -12.74
C HIS A 35 3.74 5.13 -11.58
N VAL A 36 4.27 5.41 -10.39
CA VAL A 36 3.79 4.83 -9.13
C VAL A 36 2.89 5.86 -8.47
N VAL A 37 1.72 5.42 -8.00
CA VAL A 37 0.77 6.29 -7.33
C VAL A 37 1.11 6.39 -5.85
N PHE A 38 1.23 7.60 -5.36
CA PHE A 38 1.44 7.90 -3.94
C PHE A 38 0.31 8.76 -3.43
N GLU A 39 0.09 8.70 -2.13
CA GLU A 39 -0.91 9.52 -1.48
C GLU A 39 -0.31 10.25 -0.29
N LYS A 40 -0.83 11.45 -0.04
CA LYS A 40 -0.52 12.20 1.16
C LYS A 40 -1.71 12.03 2.11
N ARG A 41 -1.43 11.57 3.33
CA ARG A 41 -2.51 11.30 4.29
C ARG A 41 -3.14 12.60 4.76
N ALA A 42 -4.47 12.55 4.98
CA ALA A 42 -5.20 13.72 5.43
C ALA A 42 -4.72 14.18 6.80
N GLY A 43 -4.67 15.49 7.00
CA GLY A 43 -4.14 16.08 8.22
C GLY A 43 -4.99 15.83 9.46
N GLY A 44 -6.27 15.45 9.29
CA GLY A 44 -7.15 15.15 10.41
C GLY A 44 -7.05 13.73 10.94
N LEU A 45 -6.24 12.87 10.32
CA LEU A 45 -6.07 11.50 10.77
C LEU A 45 -5.21 11.44 12.04
N LYS A 46 -5.55 10.50 12.92
CA LYS A 46 -4.82 10.34 14.18
C LYS A 46 -3.42 9.75 13.98
N ARG A 47 -3.24 8.93 12.94
CA ARG A 47 -1.97 8.26 12.68
C ARG A 47 -1.37 8.82 11.41
N GLN A 48 -0.09 9.20 11.49
CA GLN A 48 0.70 9.65 10.35
C GLN A 48 0.01 10.72 9.49
N PRO A 49 -0.55 11.78 10.10
CA PRO A 49 -1.17 12.84 9.31
C PRO A 49 -0.13 13.55 8.46
N GLY A 50 -0.48 13.82 7.20
CA GLY A 50 0.41 14.52 6.28
C GLY A 50 1.55 13.71 5.71
N GLU A 51 1.71 12.43 6.10
CA GLU A 51 2.76 11.59 5.53
C GLU A 51 2.42 11.12 4.12
N ILE A 52 3.48 10.90 3.35
CA ILE A 52 3.38 10.36 2.01
C ILE A 52 3.56 8.86 2.09
N CYS A 53 2.65 8.11 1.45
CA CYS A 53 2.69 6.66 1.50
C CYS A 53 2.07 6.05 0.24
N LEU A 54 2.21 4.73 0.14
CA LEU A 54 1.48 3.95 -0.86
C LEU A 54 0.06 3.69 -0.35
N PRO A 55 -0.91 3.46 -1.25
CA PRO A 55 -2.23 3.02 -0.82
C PRO A 55 -2.13 1.76 0.02
N GLY A 56 -2.89 1.69 1.10
CA GLY A 56 -2.86 0.53 1.96
C GLY A 56 -3.37 0.84 3.35
N GLY A 57 -3.34 -0.18 4.22
CA GLY A 57 -3.77 -0.02 5.59
C GLY A 57 -3.83 -1.34 6.34
N ALA A 58 -4.43 -1.31 7.52
CA ALA A 58 -4.51 -2.46 8.40
C ALA A 58 -5.51 -3.50 7.88
N ARG A 59 -5.21 -4.77 8.17
CA ARG A 59 -6.11 -5.86 7.86
C ARG A 59 -7.40 -5.73 8.66
N ASP A 60 -8.52 -6.02 8.03
CA ASP A 60 -9.82 -6.00 8.67
C ASP A 60 -10.33 -7.44 8.78
N GLY A 61 -10.59 -7.90 10.00
CA GLY A 61 -11.08 -9.24 10.24
C GLY A 61 -10.12 -10.31 9.73
N ASN A 62 -10.67 -11.28 9.01
CA ASN A 62 -9.91 -12.43 8.52
C ASN A 62 -9.61 -12.36 7.03
N GLU A 63 -9.69 -11.17 6.44
CA GLU A 63 -9.39 -11.04 5.01
C GLU A 63 -7.94 -11.44 4.72
N SER A 64 -7.69 -11.90 3.49
CA SER A 64 -6.33 -12.18 3.06
C SER A 64 -5.56 -10.87 2.89
N SER A 65 -4.23 -10.95 2.90
CA SER A 65 -3.42 -9.75 2.68
C SER A 65 -3.66 -9.15 1.30
N GLU A 66 -3.91 -9.98 0.29
CA GLU A 66 -4.26 -9.49 -1.04
C GLU A 66 -5.58 -8.71 -1.01
N ASP A 67 -6.61 -9.27 -0.39
CA ASP A 67 -7.91 -8.60 -0.27
C ASP A 67 -7.79 -7.31 0.55
N ASN A 68 -6.95 -7.32 1.58
CA ASN A 68 -6.66 -6.13 2.36
C ASN A 68 -6.08 -5.01 1.48
N ALA A 69 -5.06 -5.34 0.67
CA ALA A 69 -4.44 -4.35 -0.22
C ALA A 69 -5.45 -3.81 -1.23
N ILE A 70 -6.26 -4.69 -1.80
CA ILE A 70 -7.27 -4.30 -2.80
C ILE A 70 -8.33 -3.42 -2.16
N ARG A 71 -8.85 -3.81 -1.00
CA ARG A 71 -9.91 -3.06 -0.32
C ARG A 71 -9.44 -1.65 0.03
N GLU A 72 -8.26 -1.54 0.63
CA GLU A 72 -7.74 -0.22 1.01
C GLU A 72 -7.51 0.66 -0.22
N THR A 73 -6.99 0.07 -1.30
CA THR A 73 -6.77 0.83 -2.54
C THR A 73 -8.10 1.32 -3.12
N MET A 74 -9.12 0.46 -3.12
CA MET A 74 -10.45 0.86 -3.60
C MET A 74 -11.04 1.99 -2.77
N GLU A 75 -10.92 1.90 -1.46
CA GLU A 75 -11.45 2.91 -0.55
C GLU A 75 -10.73 4.25 -0.70
N GLU A 76 -9.40 4.21 -0.71
CA GLU A 76 -8.59 5.44 -0.71
C GLU A 76 -8.59 6.14 -2.05
N LEU A 77 -8.57 5.40 -3.15
CA LEU A 77 -8.58 5.97 -4.49
C LEU A 77 -9.98 6.11 -5.07
N GLU A 78 -11.00 5.60 -4.39
CA GLU A 78 -12.39 5.61 -4.85
C GLU A 78 -12.54 4.98 -6.22
N ILE A 79 -12.03 3.76 -6.36
CA ILE A 79 -12.10 3.01 -7.61
C ILE A 79 -12.78 1.67 -7.38
N SER A 80 -13.18 1.04 -8.49
CA SER A 80 -13.80 -0.29 -8.44
C SER A 80 -12.74 -1.38 -8.56
N ARG A 81 -13.14 -2.60 -8.22
CA ARG A 81 -12.24 -3.75 -8.29
C ARG A 81 -11.72 -3.98 -9.71
N GLU A 82 -12.56 -3.72 -10.70
CA GLU A 82 -12.21 -3.93 -12.10
C GLU A 82 -11.09 -3.01 -12.58
N GLN A 83 -10.89 -1.89 -11.91
CA GLN A 83 -9.82 -0.96 -12.26
C GLN A 83 -8.46 -1.41 -11.71
N ILE A 84 -8.45 -2.44 -10.84
CA ILE A 84 -7.21 -2.95 -10.25
C ILE A 84 -6.84 -4.26 -10.93
N HIS A 85 -5.79 -4.23 -11.72
CA HIS A 85 -5.25 -5.43 -12.36
C HIS A 85 -4.06 -5.92 -11.53
N MET A 86 -4.28 -6.97 -10.73
CA MET A 86 -3.23 -7.52 -9.88
C MET A 86 -2.15 -8.18 -10.71
N ILE A 87 -0.90 -7.93 -10.37
CA ILE A 87 0.24 -8.51 -11.05
C ILE A 87 0.86 -9.61 -10.19
N THR A 88 1.33 -9.24 -9.00
CA THR A 88 1.97 -10.22 -8.12
C THR A 88 2.11 -9.69 -6.71
N GLN A 89 2.34 -10.61 -5.78
CA GLN A 89 2.79 -10.23 -4.45
C GLN A 89 4.29 -9.96 -4.52
N MET A 90 4.71 -8.88 -3.88
CA MET A 90 6.12 -8.55 -3.76
C MET A 90 6.62 -9.08 -2.40
N ASP A 91 7.50 -8.36 -1.75
CA ASP A 91 8.06 -8.79 -0.48
C ASP A 91 7.09 -8.59 0.67
N THR A 92 7.31 -9.33 1.74
CA THR A 92 6.68 -9.09 3.03
C THR A 92 7.73 -8.45 3.93
N LEU A 93 7.36 -7.34 4.55
CA LEU A 93 8.25 -6.58 5.41
C LEU A 93 7.82 -6.75 6.87
N TYR A 94 8.81 -6.92 7.74
CA TYR A 94 8.58 -7.00 9.18
C TYR A 94 9.29 -5.81 9.82
N THR A 95 8.54 -5.04 10.61
CA THR A 95 9.10 -3.84 11.23
C THR A 95 9.52 -4.12 12.67
N ALA A 96 10.28 -3.18 13.25
CA ALA A 96 10.73 -3.28 14.63
C ALA A 96 9.59 -3.16 15.64
N TYR A 97 8.39 -2.76 15.20
CA TYR A 97 7.22 -2.58 16.07
C TYR A 97 6.20 -3.71 15.89
N ASP A 98 6.67 -4.89 15.53
CA ASP A 98 5.83 -6.08 15.36
C ASP A 98 4.73 -5.89 14.32
N ASN A 99 5.04 -5.19 13.24
CA ASN A 99 4.15 -5.06 12.11
C ASN A 99 4.61 -5.95 10.97
N LYS A 100 3.66 -6.65 10.36
CA LYS A 100 3.88 -7.41 9.13
C LYS A 100 3.20 -6.68 8.00
N VAL A 101 3.96 -6.25 7.00
CA VAL A 101 3.44 -5.50 5.86
C VAL A 101 3.60 -6.32 4.59
N SER A 102 2.48 -6.70 4.00
CA SER A 102 2.48 -7.43 2.72
C SER A 102 2.38 -6.43 1.59
N VAL A 103 3.28 -6.55 0.61
CA VAL A 103 3.37 -5.59 -0.49
C VAL A 103 2.92 -6.26 -1.79
N TYR A 104 2.00 -5.62 -2.49
CA TYR A 104 1.45 -6.11 -3.75
C TYR A 104 1.70 -5.12 -4.87
N LEU A 105 1.79 -5.64 -6.09
CA LEU A 105 1.99 -4.86 -7.30
C LEU A 105 0.74 -4.99 -8.17
N CYS A 106 0.20 -3.87 -8.62
CA CYS A 106 -0.93 -3.87 -9.56
C CYS A 106 -0.76 -2.78 -10.60
N GLU A 107 -1.55 -2.87 -11.65
CA GLU A 107 -1.70 -1.80 -12.62
C GLU A 107 -3.12 -1.26 -12.50
N LEU A 108 -3.24 0.07 -12.43
CA LEU A 108 -4.55 0.72 -12.41
C LEU A 108 -5.00 0.99 -13.83
N ARG A 109 -6.29 0.77 -14.09
CA ARG A 109 -6.91 0.99 -15.41
C ARG A 109 -8.02 2.02 -15.27
N ASP A 110 -8.13 2.89 -16.27
CA ASP A 110 -9.16 3.92 -16.30
C ASP A 110 -9.20 4.77 -15.03
N TYR A 111 -8.03 5.06 -14.48
CA TYR A 111 -7.92 5.80 -13.24
C TYR A 111 -7.77 7.28 -13.52
N ASP A 112 -8.60 8.08 -12.90
CA ASP A 112 -8.80 9.50 -13.15
C ASP A 112 -8.35 10.38 -12.00
N MET A 113 -7.43 9.89 -11.18
CA MET A 113 -6.87 10.62 -10.04
C MET A 113 -7.91 10.96 -8.96
N THR A 114 -8.92 10.10 -8.83
CA THR A 114 -9.91 10.22 -7.76
C THR A 114 -9.32 9.78 -6.43
N TYR A 115 -9.87 10.26 -5.34
CA TYR A 115 -9.47 9.82 -4.02
C TYR A 115 -10.49 10.23 -2.95
N ASN A 116 -10.48 9.50 -1.84
CA ASN A 116 -11.36 9.76 -0.70
C ASN A 116 -10.76 10.88 0.14
N LYS A 117 -11.39 12.04 0.11
CA LYS A 117 -10.88 13.24 0.76
C LYS A 117 -10.89 13.19 2.29
N ASP A 118 -11.62 12.24 2.86
CA ASP A 118 -11.62 12.04 4.31
C ASP A 118 -10.33 11.38 4.80
N GLU A 119 -9.70 10.58 3.95
CA GLU A 119 -8.50 9.82 4.32
C GLU A 119 -7.25 10.33 3.61
N VAL A 120 -7.39 10.93 2.44
CA VAL A 120 -6.29 11.32 1.57
C VAL A 120 -6.38 12.80 1.27
N ALA A 121 -5.30 13.53 1.49
CA ALA A 121 -5.26 14.96 1.20
C ALA A 121 -4.90 15.23 -0.25
N GLU A 122 -4.08 14.36 -0.85
CA GLU A 122 -3.57 14.59 -2.19
C GLU A 122 -3.08 13.27 -2.80
N ILE A 123 -3.29 13.13 -4.11
CA ILE A 123 -2.75 12.01 -4.89
C ILE A 123 -1.75 12.59 -5.89
N PHE A 124 -0.62 11.91 -6.04
CA PHE A 124 0.37 12.27 -7.05
C PHE A 124 1.08 11.03 -7.56
N THR A 125 1.77 11.17 -8.66
CA THR A 125 2.51 10.04 -9.25
C THR A 125 3.98 10.41 -9.42
N VAL A 126 4.83 9.38 -9.35
CA VAL A 126 6.27 9.53 -9.59
C VAL A 126 6.65 8.53 -10.68
N PRO A 127 7.40 8.96 -11.69
CA PRO A 127 7.83 8.03 -12.75
C PRO A 127 8.58 6.84 -12.15
N LEU A 128 8.22 5.64 -12.62
CA LEU A 128 8.86 4.41 -12.14
C LEU A 128 10.37 4.44 -12.35
N LYS A 129 10.82 5.05 -13.45
CA LYS A 129 12.24 5.16 -13.74
C LYS A 129 13.06 5.88 -12.66
N PHE A 130 12.38 6.66 -11.82
CA PHE A 130 13.02 7.36 -10.70
C PHE A 130 13.60 6.40 -9.68
N PHE A 131 13.06 5.17 -9.60
CA PHE A 131 13.43 4.16 -8.62
C PHE A 131 14.35 3.08 -9.19
N MET A 132 14.73 3.21 -10.45
CA MET A 132 15.50 2.17 -11.15
C MET A 132 16.98 2.55 -11.28
#